data_1e515e984d3b01460486e868beec68a0
#
_entry.id   1e515e984d3b01460486e868beec68a0
#
_cell.length_a   1.000
_cell.length_b   1.000
_cell.length_c   1.000
_cell.angle_alpha   90.00
_cell.angle_beta   90.00
_cell.angle_gamma   90.00
#
_symmetry.space_group_name_H-M   'P 1'
#
loop_
_entity.id
_entity.type
_entity.pdbx_description
1 polymer ?
#
loop_
_entity_poly.entity_id
_entity_poly.type
_entity_poly.pdbx_seq_one_letter_code
_entity_poly.pdbx_strand_id
1 'polypeptide(L)' 'MMQTNKTTANPLLEIAQRIREMREIVGYTTAEMAEKTEVSEQQYLQYEAGQADFPFTFMHKCALAFGVE' A
#
# COMPACT_ATOMS: atom_id res chain seq x y z
N MET A 1 -0.04 -11.23 -27.10
CA MET A 1 -0.21 -10.93 -26.74
C MET A 1 -0.19 -10.45 -26.04
N MET A 2 -0.14 -10.39 -25.74
CA MET A 2 -0.30 -10.04 -25.13
C MET A 2 -0.31 -9.29 -24.41
N GLN A 3 -0.31 -9.11 -24.15
CA GLN A 3 -0.42 -8.54 -23.59
C GLN A 3 -0.30 -7.84 -22.88
N THR A 4 -0.14 -7.75 -22.83
CA THR A 4 -0.05 -7.27 -22.24
C THR A 4 0.15 -6.44 -21.68
N ASN A 5 0.14 -6.19 -21.69
CA ASN A 5 0.21 -5.52 -21.24
C ASN A 5 0.55 -4.72 -20.72
N LYS A 6 0.46 -4.61 -20.82
CA LYS A 6 0.62 -3.69 -20.38
C LYS A 6 0.54 -3.28 -19.21
N THR A 7 0.04 -3.30 -19.06
CA THR A 7 -0.40 -2.92 -17.99
C THR A 7 0.25 -3.27 -16.88
N THR A 8 0.49 -4.13 -16.80
CA THR A 8 1.32 -4.59 -15.95
C THR A 8 2.42 -3.77 -15.81
N ALA A 9 2.42 -2.73 -16.35
CA ALA A 9 3.53 -1.91 -16.40
C ALA A 9 3.98 -1.38 -15.10
N ASN A 10 3.16 -1.27 -14.12
CA ASN A 10 3.59 -0.68 -12.86
C ASN A 10 3.05 -1.47 -11.68
N PRO A 11 3.75 -2.54 -11.31
CA PRO A 11 3.31 -3.35 -10.18
C PRO A 11 3.31 -2.57 -8.86
N LEU A 12 4.18 -1.60 -8.72
CA LEU A 12 4.21 -0.77 -7.52
C LEU A 12 2.91 0.00 -7.35
N LEU A 13 2.43 0.60 -8.43
CA LEU A 13 1.19 1.34 -8.40
C LEU A 13 0.00 0.43 -8.15
N GLU A 14 0.06 -0.76 -8.70
CA GLU A 14 -0.99 -1.75 -8.52
C GLU A 14 -1.10 -2.18 -7.06
N ILE A 15 0.03 -2.44 -6.43
CA ILE A 15 0.04 -2.82 -5.02
C ILE A 15 -0.40 -1.64 -4.16
N ALA A 16 0.05 -0.44 -4.47
CA ALA A 16 -0.35 0.75 -3.74
C ALA A 16 -1.85 0.92 -3.76
N GLN A 17 -2.46 0.67 -4.90
CA GLN A 17 -3.90 0.79 -5.05
C GLN A 17 -4.64 -0.23 -4.20
N ARG A 18 -4.12 -1.44 -4.10
CA ARG A 18 -4.69 -2.47 -3.26
C ARG A 18 -4.61 -2.12 -1.78
N ILE A 19 -3.49 -1.54 -1.38
CA ILE A 19 -3.33 -1.09 0.00
C ILE A 19 -4.38 -0.03 0.32
N ARG A 20 -4.58 0.91 -0.60
CA ARG A 20 -5.57 1.95 -0.41
C ARG A 20 -6.97 1.37 -0.30
N GLU A 21 -7.31 0.42 -1.17
CA GLU A 21 -8.62 -0.20 -1.14
C GLU A 21 -8.86 -0.92 0.17
N MET A 22 -7.87 -1.67 0.64
CA MET A 22 -8.00 -2.38 1.91
C MET A 22 -8.16 -1.41 3.07
N ARG A 23 -7.39 -0.32 3.04
CA ARG A 23 -7.50 0.69 4.08
C ARG A 23 -8.92 1.25 4.14
N GLU A 24 -9.48 1.55 2.97
CA GLU A 24 -10.83 2.10 2.91
C GLU A 24 -11.88 1.12 3.35
N ILE A 25 -11.71 -0.15 3.00
CA ILE A 25 -12.63 -1.19 3.41
C ILE A 25 -12.63 -1.35 4.92
N VAL A 26 -11.46 -1.35 5.53
CA VAL A 26 -11.34 -1.50 6.98
C VAL A 26 -11.76 -0.21 7.69
N GLY A 27 -11.65 0.92 7.02
CA GLY A 27 -12.10 2.19 7.58
C GLY A 27 -11.02 2.99 8.28
N TYR A 28 -9.74 2.73 8.00
CA TYR A 28 -8.67 3.50 8.61
C TYR A 28 -8.39 4.77 7.80
N THR A 29 -8.01 5.82 8.50
CA THR A 29 -7.49 7.02 7.84
C THR A 29 -6.03 6.80 7.47
N THR A 30 -5.49 7.66 6.61
CA THR A 30 -4.08 7.57 6.26
C THR A 30 -3.19 7.81 7.48
N ALA A 31 -3.61 8.68 8.38
CA ALA A 31 -2.85 8.92 9.61
C ALA A 31 -2.83 7.67 10.49
N GLU A 32 -3.96 6.98 10.58
CA GLU A 32 -4.02 5.74 11.36
C GLU A 32 -3.13 4.66 10.75
N MET A 33 -3.14 4.55 9.43
CA MET A 33 -2.29 3.56 8.78
C MET A 33 -0.81 3.89 8.94
N ALA A 34 -0.47 5.16 8.89
CA ALA A 34 0.92 5.57 9.10
C ALA A 34 1.38 5.14 10.49
N GLU A 35 0.52 5.35 11.48
CA GLU A 35 0.84 4.96 12.85
C GLU A 35 1.00 3.45 12.97
N LYS A 36 0.07 2.70 12.39
CA LYS A 36 0.10 1.24 12.46
C LYS A 36 1.28 0.63 11.74
N THR A 37 1.75 1.28 10.70
CA THR A 37 2.90 0.80 9.95
C THR A 37 4.21 1.44 10.39
N GLU A 38 4.13 2.33 11.39
CA GLU A 38 5.31 2.95 12.01
C GLU A 38 6.14 3.79 11.03
N VAL A 39 5.45 4.51 10.15
CA VAL A 39 6.09 5.47 9.26
C VAL A 39 5.38 6.81 9.44
N SER A 40 5.99 7.88 8.95
CA SER A 40 5.33 9.18 8.97
C SER A 40 4.15 9.16 8.00
N GLU A 41 3.16 10.01 8.23
CA GLU A 41 2.03 10.07 7.32
C GLU A 41 2.49 10.49 5.92
N GLN A 42 3.47 11.39 5.84
CA GLN A 42 4.01 11.80 4.57
C GLN A 42 4.60 10.61 3.80
N GLN A 43 5.36 9.77 4.49
CA GLN A 43 5.92 8.58 3.88
C GLN A 43 4.83 7.60 3.47
N TYR A 44 3.83 7.44 4.32
CA TYR A 44 2.72 6.55 4.01
C TYR A 44 1.99 7.03 2.75
N LEU A 45 1.76 8.33 2.63
CA LEU A 45 1.09 8.87 1.45
C LEU A 45 1.89 8.61 0.18
N GLN A 46 3.22 8.67 0.27
CA GLN A 46 4.07 8.35 -0.88
C GLN A 46 3.94 6.88 -1.26
N TYR A 47 3.86 6.01 -0.29
CA TYR A 47 3.67 4.58 -0.56
C TYR A 47 2.32 4.36 -1.25
N GLU A 48 1.26 4.96 -0.73
CA GLU A 48 -0.06 4.74 -1.27
C GLU A 48 -0.24 5.37 -2.64
N ALA A 49 0.58 6.36 -2.97
CA ALA A 49 0.58 6.97 -4.29
C ALA A 49 1.44 6.21 -5.29
N GLY A 50 2.15 5.18 -4.83
CA GLY A 50 3.02 4.40 -5.70
C GLY A 50 4.29 5.14 -6.08
N GLN A 51 4.73 6.07 -5.22
CA GLN A 51 5.89 6.89 -5.50
C GLN A 51 7.18 6.39 -4.87
N ALA A 52 7.11 5.34 -4.09
CA ALA A 52 8.28 4.78 -3.42
C ALA A 52 8.10 3.28 -3.26
N ASP A 53 9.18 2.54 -3.35
CA ASP A 53 9.14 1.09 -3.14
C ASP A 53 8.76 0.77 -1.70
N PHE A 54 8.06 -0.33 -1.53
CA PHE A 54 7.63 -0.76 -0.21
C PHE A 54 8.71 -1.62 0.44
N PRO A 55 9.23 -1.23 1.60
CA PRO A 55 10.08 -2.14 2.35
C PRO A 55 9.26 -3.36 2.77
N PHE A 56 9.92 -4.50 2.86
CA PHE A 56 9.24 -5.73 3.28
C PHE A 56 8.57 -5.55 4.63
N THR A 57 9.23 -4.86 5.55
CA THR A 57 8.65 -4.65 6.88
C THR A 57 7.39 -3.81 6.83
N PHE A 58 7.34 -2.84 5.91
CA PHE A 58 6.12 -2.05 5.74
C PHE A 58 4.97 -2.93 5.27
N MET A 59 5.24 -3.81 4.31
CA MET A 59 4.20 -4.71 3.80
C MET A 59 3.70 -5.64 4.90
N HIS A 60 4.61 -6.13 5.72
CA HIS A 60 4.24 -7.00 6.83
C HIS A 60 3.33 -6.27 7.81
N LYS A 61 3.67 -5.03 8.13
CA LYS A 61 2.87 -4.23 9.05
C LYS A 61 1.51 -3.87 8.47
N CYS A 62 1.43 -3.66 7.17
CA CYS A 62 0.15 -3.47 6.51
C CYS A 62 -0.73 -4.71 6.68
N ALA A 63 -0.16 -5.88 6.46
CA ALA A 63 -0.91 -7.12 6.59
C ALA A 63 -1.45 -7.27 8.01
N LEU A 64 -0.63 -6.98 9.00
CA LEU A 64 -1.07 -7.05 10.40
C LEU A 64 -2.18 -6.04 10.67
N ALA A 65 -2.04 -4.83 10.15
CA ALA A 65 -3.03 -3.79 10.37
C ALA A 65 -4.38 -4.17 9.76
N PHE A 66 -4.36 -4.87 8.62
CA PHE A 66 -5.58 -5.28 7.96
C PHE A 66 -6.14 -6.60 8.51
N GLY A 67 -5.43 -7.24 9.43
CA GLY A 67 -5.89 -8.48 10.01
C GLY A 67 -5.63 -9.70 9.17
N VAL A 68 -4.70 -9.62 8.25
CA VAL A 68 -4.34 -10.76 7.41
C VAL A 68 -3.03 -11.29 7.87
N GLU A 69 -2.88 -12.58 7.94
CA GLU A 69 -1.62 -13.13 8.39
C GLU A 69 -1.14 -14.23 7.51
#